data_4e54bae7a83f1630390bec1794f07177
#
_entry.id   4e54bae7a83f1630390bec1794f07177
#
_cell.length_a   1.000
_cell.length_b   1.000
_cell.length_c   1.000
_cell.angle_alpha   90.00
_cell.angle_beta   90.00
_cell.angle_gamma   90.00
#
_symmetry.space_group_name_H-M   'P 1'
#
loop_
_entity.id
_entity.type
_entity.pdbx_description
1 polymer ?
#
loop_
_entity_poly.entity_id
_entity_poly.type
_entity_poly.pdbx_seq_one_letter_code
_entity_poly.pdbx_strand_id
1 'polypeptide(L)'
;MMRRKLASAFIGTAALIATVVGSGAMATALSNDIGIQLLINTIATVFVLYILITLLGPISGAHFNPIVTGVDFFTKKRKGKEFALYVIAQLTGAAVGAMIANLMFEYSAIYISQKERTGANLLLGE
;
A
#
# COMPACT_ATOMS: atom_id res chain seq x y z
N MET A 1 0.78 -3.18 23.90
CA MET A 1 1.82 -3.39 22.86
C MET A 1 1.23 -3.76 21.50
N MET A 2 0.33 -4.73 21.41
CA MET A 2 -0.32 -5.12 20.13
C MET A 2 -1.06 -3.98 19.44
N ARG A 3 -1.86 -3.18 20.16
CA ARG A 3 -2.59 -2.03 19.58
C ARG A 3 -1.69 -1.04 18.85
N ARG A 4 -0.51 -0.73 19.41
CA ARG A 4 0.46 0.17 18.75
C ARG A 4 0.99 -0.41 17.44
N LYS A 5 1.25 -1.72 17.40
CA LYS A 5 1.70 -2.42 16.19
C LYS A 5 0.62 -2.42 15.11
N LEU A 6 -0.63 -2.71 15.48
CA LEU A 6 -1.76 -2.71 14.55
C LEU A 6 -2.07 -1.30 14.02
N ALA A 7 -2.05 -0.28 14.88
CA ALA A 7 -2.20 1.11 14.46
C ALA A 7 -1.08 1.53 13.49
N SER A 8 0.15 1.13 13.77
CA SER A 8 1.30 1.36 12.88
C SER A 8 1.13 0.66 11.52
N ALA A 9 0.67 -0.60 11.51
CA ALA A 9 0.39 -1.33 10.27
C ALA A 9 -0.74 -0.67 9.48
N PHE A 10 -1.82 -0.26 10.14
CA PHE A 10 -2.94 0.45 9.51
C PHE A 10 -2.49 1.79 8.90
N ILE A 11 -1.87 2.66 9.71
CA ILE A 11 -1.44 4.00 9.28
C ILE A 11 -0.39 3.89 8.18
N GLY A 12 0.59 3.00 8.34
CA GLY A 12 1.64 2.80 7.35
C GLY A 12 1.10 2.29 6.02
N THR A 13 0.18 1.34 6.04
CA THR A 13 -0.46 0.85 4.81
C THR A 13 -1.36 1.92 4.19
N ALA A 14 -2.12 2.68 4.98
CA ALA A 14 -2.95 3.76 4.48
C ALA A 14 -2.09 4.85 3.79
N ALA A 15 -1.01 5.28 4.44
CA ALA A 15 -0.09 6.27 3.86
C ALA A 15 0.59 5.75 2.59
N LEU A 16 1.03 4.48 2.58
CA LEU A 16 1.63 3.86 1.41
C LEU A 16 0.65 3.84 0.22
N ILE A 17 -0.55 3.33 0.43
CA ILE A 17 -1.55 3.23 -0.65
C ILE A 17 -2.02 4.61 -1.10
N ALA A 18 -2.23 5.56 -0.18
CA ALA A 18 -2.55 6.94 -0.55
C ALA A 18 -1.47 7.56 -1.45
N THR A 19 -0.19 7.31 -1.14
CA THR A 19 0.93 7.79 -1.96
C THR A 19 0.98 7.10 -3.32
N VAL A 20 0.84 5.77 -3.36
CA VAL A 20 0.90 5.01 -4.62
C VAL A 20 -0.24 5.40 -5.55
N VAL A 21 -1.48 5.43 -5.06
CA VAL A 21 -2.65 5.83 -5.86
C VAL A 21 -2.60 7.30 -6.22
N GLY A 22 -2.28 8.17 -5.26
CA GLY A 22 -2.21 9.62 -5.47
C GLY A 22 -1.11 10.04 -6.43
N SER A 23 0.10 9.46 -6.30
CA SER A 23 1.19 9.76 -7.24
C SER A 23 0.90 9.22 -8.65
N GLY A 24 0.19 8.10 -8.78
CA GLY A 24 -0.29 7.60 -10.06
C GLY A 24 -1.30 8.56 -10.71
N ALA A 25 -2.28 9.03 -9.95
CA ALA A 25 -3.25 10.02 -10.43
C ALA A 25 -2.57 11.33 -10.85
N MET A 26 -1.64 11.84 -10.03
CA MET A 26 -0.86 13.04 -10.35
C MET A 26 -0.03 12.83 -11.61
N ALA A 27 0.64 11.69 -11.76
CA ALA A 27 1.49 11.38 -12.90
C ALA A 27 0.69 11.37 -14.22
N THR A 28 -0.53 10.79 -14.21
CA THR A 28 -1.41 10.79 -15.39
C THR A 28 -1.93 12.17 -15.73
N ALA A 29 -2.12 13.06 -14.75
CA ALA A 29 -2.52 14.44 -14.98
C ALA A 29 -1.38 15.30 -15.57
N LEU A 30 -0.12 14.98 -15.23
CA LEU A 30 1.05 15.77 -15.62
C LEU A 30 1.71 15.33 -16.92
N SER A 31 1.56 14.08 -17.34
CA SER A 31 2.24 13.53 -18.52
C SER A 31 1.39 12.46 -19.21
N ASN A 32 1.45 12.46 -20.56
CA ASN A 32 0.89 11.38 -21.38
C ASN A 32 1.91 10.26 -21.65
N ASP A 33 3.17 10.44 -21.29
CA ASP A 33 4.21 9.44 -21.45
C ASP A 33 4.15 8.42 -20.30
N ILE A 34 3.88 7.15 -20.64
CA ILE A 34 3.72 6.06 -19.68
C ILE A 34 5.02 5.82 -18.88
N GLY A 35 6.18 5.99 -19.53
CA GLY A 35 7.47 5.83 -18.86
C GLY A 35 7.69 6.89 -17.77
N ILE A 36 7.32 8.15 -18.08
CA ILE A 36 7.38 9.25 -17.11
C ILE A 36 6.37 9.02 -15.97
N GLN A 37 5.15 8.58 -16.28
CA GLN A 37 4.15 8.25 -15.27
C GLN A 37 4.67 7.18 -14.30
N LEU A 38 5.27 6.12 -14.84
CA LEU A 38 5.86 5.05 -14.04
C LEU A 38 7.02 5.57 -13.19
N LEU A 39 7.89 6.41 -13.74
CA LEU A 39 9.01 6.99 -13.00
C LEU A 39 8.55 7.84 -11.82
N ILE A 40 7.58 8.72 -12.01
CA ILE A 40 7.01 9.57 -10.96
C ILE A 40 6.42 8.70 -9.84
N ASN A 41 5.62 7.70 -10.19
CA ASN A 41 5.00 6.80 -9.22
C ASN A 41 6.05 5.99 -8.45
N THR A 42 7.07 5.48 -9.14
CA THR A 42 8.17 4.71 -8.54
C THR A 42 8.96 5.56 -7.54
N ILE A 43 9.33 6.77 -7.90
CA ILE A 43 10.08 7.67 -7.01
C ILE A 43 9.26 7.97 -5.74
N ALA A 44 7.99 8.35 -5.90
CA ALA A 44 7.11 8.62 -4.76
C ALA A 44 6.97 7.39 -3.84
N THR A 45 6.81 6.20 -4.42
CA THR A 45 6.70 4.93 -3.69
C THR A 45 7.97 4.60 -2.92
N VAL A 46 9.15 4.77 -3.52
CA VAL A 46 10.44 4.52 -2.86
C VAL A 46 10.62 5.45 -1.67
N PHE A 47 10.35 6.75 -1.84
CA PHE A 47 10.50 7.70 -0.74
C PHE A 47 9.52 7.43 0.41
N VAL A 48 8.26 7.18 0.13
CA VAL A 48 7.29 6.87 1.20
C VAL A 48 7.64 5.57 1.91
N LEU A 49 8.05 4.53 1.19
CA LEU A 49 8.50 3.28 1.81
C LEU A 49 9.71 3.48 2.72
N TYR A 50 10.70 4.24 2.26
CA TYR A 50 11.88 4.55 3.07
C TYR A 50 11.48 5.24 4.38
N ILE A 51 10.64 6.26 4.31
CA ILE A 51 10.15 6.99 5.49
C ILE A 51 9.36 6.07 6.42
N LEU A 52 8.40 5.31 5.89
CA LEU A 52 7.54 4.44 6.68
C LEU A 52 8.32 3.30 7.35
N ILE A 53 9.28 2.70 6.64
CA ILE A 53 10.16 1.66 7.21
C ILE A 53 11.01 2.24 8.34
N THR A 54 11.58 3.42 8.13
CA THR A 54 12.42 4.08 9.13
C THR A 54 11.64 4.44 10.40
N LEU A 55 10.43 5.01 10.24
CA LEU A 55 9.63 5.47 11.37
C LEU A 55 8.85 4.35 12.06
N LEU A 56 8.27 3.44 11.30
CA LEU A 56 7.34 2.43 11.80
C LEU A 56 7.99 1.04 11.98
N GLY A 57 9.17 0.82 11.41
CA GLY A 57 9.93 -0.42 11.55
C GLY A 57 10.16 -0.82 13.01
N PRO A 58 10.66 0.08 13.87
CA PRO A 58 10.87 -0.21 15.29
C PRO A 58 9.57 -0.53 16.06
N ILE A 59 8.40 -0.10 15.55
CA ILE A 59 7.10 -0.26 16.22
C ILE A 59 6.40 -1.56 15.81
N SER A 60 6.29 -1.80 14.48
CA SER A 60 5.48 -2.89 13.93
C SER A 60 6.25 -3.89 13.08
N GLY A 61 7.53 -3.63 12.83
CA GLY A 61 8.32 -4.37 11.84
C GLY A 61 8.12 -3.87 10.41
N ALA A 62 7.40 -2.75 10.22
CA ALA A 62 7.11 -2.15 8.91
C ALA A 62 6.39 -3.12 7.94
N HIS A 63 5.45 -3.89 8.47
CA HIS A 63 4.64 -4.80 7.68
C HIS A 63 3.45 -4.05 7.09
N PHE A 64 3.56 -3.62 5.84
CA PHE A 64 2.51 -2.89 5.10
C PHE A 64 1.87 -3.74 4.00
N ASN A 65 2.21 -5.04 3.95
CA ASN A 65 1.74 -5.99 2.97
C ASN A 65 1.46 -7.34 3.66
N PRO A 66 0.31 -7.98 3.39
CA PRO A 66 -0.04 -9.29 3.97
C PRO A 66 0.96 -10.40 3.66
N ILE A 67 1.61 -10.36 2.49
CA ILE A 67 2.63 -11.36 2.10
C ILE A 67 3.87 -11.20 2.97
N VAL A 68 4.35 -9.97 3.17
CA VAL A 68 5.49 -9.68 4.05
C VAL A 68 5.18 -10.13 5.49
N THR A 69 3.97 -9.86 5.95
CA THR A 69 3.50 -10.35 7.25
C THR A 69 3.47 -11.87 7.31
N GLY A 70 3.05 -12.53 6.22
CA GLY A 70 3.04 -13.99 6.10
C GLY A 70 4.44 -14.58 6.20
N VAL A 71 5.40 -14.04 5.48
CA VAL A 71 6.80 -14.48 5.56
C VAL A 71 7.34 -14.35 6.98
N ASP A 72 7.13 -13.20 7.64
CA ASP A 72 7.56 -12.98 9.02
C ASP A 72 6.86 -13.94 10.00
N PHE A 73 5.59 -14.22 9.78
CA PHE A 73 4.80 -15.15 10.56
C PHE A 73 5.35 -16.58 10.48
N PHE A 74 5.61 -17.07 9.25
CA PHE A 74 6.13 -18.43 9.04
C PHE A 74 7.56 -18.58 9.54
N THR A 75 8.41 -17.58 9.33
CA THR A 75 9.82 -17.64 9.75
C THR A 75 9.99 -17.52 11.26
N LYS A 76 9.21 -16.68 11.93
CA LYS A 76 9.30 -16.43 13.38
C LYS A 76 8.31 -17.24 14.21
N LYS A 77 7.57 -18.18 13.62
CA LYS A 77 6.59 -19.05 14.28
C LYS A 77 5.61 -18.28 15.19
N ARG A 78 5.09 -17.16 14.71
CA ARG A 78 4.14 -16.32 15.46
C ARG A 78 2.73 -16.94 15.48
N LYS A 79 1.87 -16.47 16.40
CA LYS A 79 0.50 -16.97 16.54
C LYS A 79 -0.38 -16.54 15.38
N GLY A 80 -1.19 -17.45 14.81
CA GLY A 80 -2.09 -17.18 13.67
C GLY A 80 -3.08 -16.04 13.91
N LYS A 81 -3.52 -15.83 15.15
CA LYS A 81 -4.37 -14.70 15.54
C LYS A 81 -3.66 -13.35 15.30
N GLU A 82 -2.37 -13.27 15.58
CA GLU A 82 -1.57 -12.05 15.36
C GLU A 82 -1.47 -11.74 13.86
N PHE A 83 -1.22 -12.76 13.04
CA PHE A 83 -1.23 -12.64 11.58
C PHE A 83 -2.55 -12.08 11.06
N ALA A 84 -3.68 -12.68 11.45
CA ALA A 84 -5.00 -12.23 11.01
C ALA A 84 -5.28 -10.77 11.38
N LEU A 85 -4.92 -10.34 12.60
CA LEU A 85 -5.08 -8.96 13.03
C LEU A 85 -4.24 -7.97 12.20
N TYR A 86 -3.00 -8.34 11.84
CA TYR A 86 -2.18 -7.53 10.95
C TYR A 86 -2.80 -7.41 9.55
N VAL A 87 -3.26 -8.52 8.97
CA VAL A 87 -3.91 -8.53 7.65
C VAL A 87 -5.15 -7.64 7.64
N ILE A 88 -6.00 -7.73 8.67
CA ILE A 88 -7.20 -6.87 8.79
C ILE A 88 -6.79 -5.38 8.88
N ALA A 89 -5.80 -5.05 9.70
CA ALA A 89 -5.32 -3.68 9.83
C ALA A 89 -4.75 -3.15 8.51
N GLN A 90 -4.03 -3.97 7.76
CA GLN A 90 -3.48 -3.61 6.46
C GLN A 90 -4.57 -3.44 5.39
N LEU A 91 -5.52 -4.35 5.29
CA LEU A 91 -6.62 -4.26 4.31
C LEU A 91 -7.50 -3.03 4.56
N THR A 92 -7.85 -2.77 5.82
CA THR A 92 -8.63 -1.58 6.19
C THR A 92 -7.82 -0.29 5.97
N GLY A 93 -6.53 -0.31 6.30
CA GLY A 93 -5.61 0.80 6.01
C GLY A 93 -5.49 1.07 4.51
N ALA A 94 -5.35 0.03 3.69
CA ALA A 94 -5.28 0.16 2.23
C ALA A 94 -6.56 0.79 1.66
N ALA A 95 -7.74 0.32 2.10
CA ALA A 95 -9.02 0.89 1.67
C ALA A 95 -9.12 2.38 2.02
N VAL A 96 -8.78 2.75 3.26
CA VAL A 96 -8.79 4.16 3.70
C VAL A 96 -7.79 4.99 2.90
N GLY A 97 -6.58 4.48 2.67
CA GLY A 97 -5.55 5.17 1.88
C GLY A 97 -6.01 5.43 0.43
N ALA A 98 -6.62 4.44 -0.21
CA ALA A 98 -7.18 4.59 -1.56
C ALA A 98 -8.33 5.61 -1.59
N MET A 99 -9.24 5.58 -0.60
CA MET A 99 -10.31 6.56 -0.49
C MET A 99 -9.78 7.99 -0.33
N ILE A 100 -8.77 8.19 0.51
CA ILE A 100 -8.12 9.49 0.69
C ILE A 100 -7.54 9.98 -0.63
N ALA A 101 -6.78 9.15 -1.33
CA ALA A 101 -6.21 9.51 -2.63
C ALA A 101 -7.29 9.86 -3.65
N ASN A 102 -8.35 9.04 -3.76
CA ASN A 102 -9.45 9.31 -4.68
C ASN A 102 -10.10 10.69 -4.40
N LEU A 103 -10.38 11.00 -3.14
CA LEU A 103 -10.96 12.28 -2.74
C LEU A 103 -10.03 13.46 -3.03
N MET A 104 -8.71 13.29 -2.88
CA MET A 104 -7.73 14.35 -3.19
C MET A 104 -7.71 14.73 -4.68
N PHE A 105 -8.06 13.79 -5.56
CA PHE A 105 -8.06 13.99 -7.01
C PHE A 105 -9.49 14.09 -7.59
N GLU A 106 -10.48 14.42 -6.77
CA GLU A 106 -11.88 14.63 -7.17
C GLU A 106 -12.55 13.38 -7.78
N TYR A 107 -12.00 12.19 -7.51
CA TYR A 107 -12.66 10.94 -7.85
C TYR A 107 -13.68 10.54 -6.78
N SER A 108 -14.62 9.68 -7.14
CA SER A 108 -15.49 9.03 -6.14
C SER A 108 -14.66 8.31 -5.09
N ALA A 109 -15.03 8.38 -3.82
CA ALA A 109 -14.30 7.72 -2.72
C ALA A 109 -14.08 6.22 -3.01
N ILE A 110 -15.07 5.57 -3.63
CA ILE A 110 -14.96 4.20 -4.15
C ILE A 110 -14.97 4.29 -5.68
N TYR A 111 -13.79 4.18 -6.29
CA TYR A 111 -13.62 4.15 -7.73
C TYR A 111 -13.11 2.77 -8.17
N ILE A 112 -13.92 2.10 -8.97
CA ILE A 112 -13.55 0.79 -9.54
C ILE A 112 -12.87 1.03 -10.89
N SER A 113 -11.63 0.55 -11.03
CA SER A 113 -10.88 0.68 -12.28
C SER A 113 -11.63 0.03 -13.44
N GLN A 114 -11.82 0.77 -14.52
CA GLN A 114 -12.40 0.29 -15.78
C GLN A 114 -11.34 -0.29 -16.74
N LYS A 115 -10.06 -0.25 -16.34
CA LYS A 115 -8.97 -0.74 -17.18
C LYS A 115 -8.99 -2.27 -17.21
N GLU A 116 -9.25 -2.84 -18.37
CA GLU A 116 -9.16 -4.28 -18.57
C GLU A 116 -7.71 -4.77 -18.41
N ARG A 117 -7.51 -5.70 -17.51
CA ARG A 117 -6.23 -6.36 -17.23
C ARG A 117 -6.39 -7.86 -17.49
N THR A 118 -6.62 -8.22 -18.75
CA THR A 118 -6.82 -9.60 -19.18
C THR A 118 -5.57 -10.13 -19.87
N GLY A 119 -5.09 -11.27 -19.41
CA GLY A 119 -3.97 -12.01 -20.02
C GLY A 119 -3.09 -12.70 -18.97
N ALA A 120 -2.75 -13.96 -19.22
CA ALA A 120 -1.87 -14.75 -18.35
C ALA A 120 -0.49 -14.09 -18.16
N ASN A 121 -0.03 -13.34 -19.15
CA ASN A 121 1.26 -12.64 -19.12
C ASN A 121 1.27 -11.48 -18.10
N LEU A 122 0.12 -10.84 -17.88
CA LEU A 122 -0.01 -9.75 -16.92
C LEU A 122 -0.01 -10.27 -15.47
N LEU A 123 -0.58 -11.47 -15.24
CA LEU A 123 -0.53 -12.14 -13.95
C LEU A 123 0.89 -12.52 -13.49
N LEU A 124 1.80 -12.74 -14.44
CA LEU A 124 3.20 -13.03 -14.15
C LEU A 124 4.05 -11.75 -13.99
N GLY A 125 3.56 -10.61 -14.48
CA GLY A 125 4.25 -9.31 -14.43
C GLY A 125 3.86 -8.43 -13.24
N GLU A 126 2.77 -8.74 -12.55
CA GLU A 126 2.31 -8.08 -11.32
C GLU A 126 2.79 -8.82 -10.07
#